data_22c868084f204e0c73c4a2cdf34ba291
#
_entry.id   22c868084f204e0c73c4a2cdf34ba291
#
_cell.length_a   1.000
_cell.length_b   1.000
_cell.length_c   1.000
_cell.angle_alpha   90.00
_cell.angle_beta   90.00
_cell.angle_gamma   90.00
#
_symmetry.space_group_name_H-M   'P 1'
#
loop_
_entity.id
_entity.type
_entity.pdbx_description
1 polymer ?
#
loop_
_entity_poly.entity_id
_entity_poly.type
_entity_poly.pdbx_seq_one_letter_code
_entity_poly.pdbx_strand_id
1 'polypeptide(L)'
;LPLIYIAQPTEGHWLGISIALWYWIAIATPVLHQIFVWVSWRLQLQHQLFTHHGTSEPDLRIYLVLFFTLFVGRFVTLCALCLADQNTLSLPVGLRLVLALPILCLAGYTMYSIKKFFGFTRAAGIDHFDPEYRSRPLVREGVFRWTSNAMYVFAIQSLWLFGILAASKLALIAAAFQAVYIWVHYYATEKPDMAFIYRKQQ
;
A
#
# COMPACT_ATOMS: atom_id res chain seq x y z
N LEU A 1 2.37 -19.57 -0.38
CA LEU A 1 2.14 -18.73 -1.54
C LEU A 1 1.52 -19.49 -2.71
N PRO A 2 0.60 -20.46 -2.47
CA PRO A 2 -0.02 -21.23 -3.55
C PRO A 2 -0.80 -20.36 -4.53
N LEU A 3 -1.41 -19.25 -4.09
CA LEU A 3 -2.21 -18.35 -4.94
C LEU A 3 -1.43 -17.80 -6.15
N ILE A 4 -0.12 -17.65 -6.03
CA ILE A 4 0.73 -17.17 -7.12
C ILE A 4 0.87 -18.25 -8.21
N TYR A 5 0.92 -19.52 -7.82
CA TYR A 5 0.97 -20.65 -8.74
C TYR A 5 -0.39 -20.97 -9.39
N ILE A 6 -1.49 -20.70 -8.68
CA ILE A 6 -2.86 -20.96 -9.18
C ILE A 6 -3.26 -19.96 -10.27
N ALA A 7 -2.58 -18.83 -10.37
CA ALA A 7 -2.93 -17.77 -11.29
C ALA A 7 -2.84 -18.17 -12.75
N GLN A 8 -1.86 -19.00 -13.14
CA GLN A 8 -1.58 -19.41 -14.53
C GLN A 8 -1.97 -18.31 -15.54
N PRO A 9 -1.10 -17.31 -15.80
CA PRO A 9 -1.41 -16.23 -16.71
C PRO A 9 -1.75 -16.79 -18.10
N THR A 10 -2.81 -16.25 -18.69
CA THR A 10 -3.19 -16.59 -20.06
C THR A 10 -2.12 -16.13 -21.05
N GLU A 11 -2.03 -16.78 -22.19
CA GLU A 11 -1.22 -16.30 -23.30
C GLU A 11 -1.78 -14.97 -23.82
N GLY A 12 -0.91 -14.00 -24.04
CA GLY A 12 -1.29 -12.68 -24.55
C GLY A 12 -0.28 -11.60 -24.20
N HIS A 13 -0.42 -10.46 -24.86
CA HIS A 13 0.47 -9.30 -24.68
C HIS A 13 -0.37 -8.01 -24.58
N TRP A 14 0.09 -7.09 -23.79
CA TRP A 14 -0.42 -5.73 -23.74
C TRP A 14 0.77 -4.75 -23.73
N LEU A 15 0.76 -3.77 -24.64
CA LEU A 15 1.90 -2.87 -24.89
C LEU A 15 3.23 -3.60 -25.14
N GLY A 16 3.20 -4.74 -25.85
CA GLY A 16 4.39 -5.53 -26.14
C GLY A 16 4.93 -6.37 -24.99
N ILE A 17 4.31 -6.30 -23.80
CA ILE A 17 4.69 -7.05 -22.61
C ILE A 17 3.68 -8.19 -22.39
N SER A 18 4.17 -9.40 -22.08
CA SER A 18 3.29 -10.54 -21.81
C SER A 18 2.44 -10.33 -20.56
N ILE A 19 1.23 -10.90 -20.52
CA ILE A 19 0.34 -10.85 -19.36
C ILE A 19 1.04 -11.45 -18.13
N ALA A 20 1.79 -12.53 -18.31
CA ALA A 20 2.59 -13.14 -17.25
C ALA A 20 3.59 -12.16 -16.63
N LEU A 21 4.28 -11.37 -17.45
CA LEU A 21 5.24 -10.38 -16.96
C LEU A 21 4.54 -9.23 -16.23
N TRP A 22 3.40 -8.72 -16.74
CA TRP A 22 2.58 -7.74 -16.02
C TRP A 22 2.14 -8.25 -14.65
N TYR A 23 1.71 -9.52 -14.58
CA TYR A 23 1.34 -10.16 -13.32
C TYR A 23 2.50 -10.17 -12.31
N TRP A 24 3.70 -10.60 -12.75
CA TRP A 24 4.86 -10.63 -11.86
C TRP A 24 5.34 -9.23 -11.46
N ILE A 25 5.24 -8.24 -12.35
CA ILE A 25 5.52 -6.83 -12.00
C ILE A 25 4.54 -6.34 -10.92
N ALA A 26 3.24 -6.63 -11.06
CA ALA A 26 2.21 -6.24 -10.08
C ALA A 26 2.40 -6.96 -8.72
N ILE A 27 3.00 -8.14 -8.68
CA ILE A 27 3.39 -8.84 -7.44
C ILE A 27 4.70 -8.31 -6.87
N ALA A 28 5.69 -8.03 -7.70
CA ALA A 28 7.01 -7.60 -7.26
C ALA A 28 7.02 -6.17 -6.71
N THR A 29 6.23 -5.27 -7.32
CA THR A 29 6.21 -3.85 -6.91
C THR A 29 5.87 -3.64 -5.43
N PRO A 30 4.79 -4.22 -4.86
CA PRO A 30 4.51 -4.11 -3.43
C PRO A 30 5.59 -4.76 -2.55
N VAL A 31 6.23 -5.82 -3.01
CA VAL A 31 7.34 -6.47 -2.29
C VAL A 31 8.53 -5.53 -2.22
N LEU A 32 8.93 -4.95 -3.34
CA LEU A 32 10.02 -3.96 -3.41
C LEU A 32 9.71 -2.73 -2.56
N HIS A 33 8.47 -2.22 -2.60
CA HIS A 33 8.06 -1.11 -1.76
C HIS A 33 8.22 -1.42 -0.27
N GLN A 34 7.75 -2.57 0.18
CA GLN A 34 7.85 -2.94 1.60
C GLN A 34 9.29 -3.22 2.05
N ILE A 35 10.12 -3.83 1.20
CA ILE A 35 11.56 -4.01 1.47
C ILE A 35 12.24 -2.64 1.60
N PHE A 36 11.95 -1.72 0.66
CA PHE A 36 12.49 -0.36 0.71
C PHE A 36 12.10 0.35 2.01
N VAL A 37 10.83 0.32 2.40
CA VAL A 37 10.35 0.93 3.65
C VAL A 37 11.00 0.28 4.87
N TRP A 38 11.03 -1.05 4.93
CA TRP A 38 11.64 -1.78 6.04
C TRP A 38 13.12 -1.42 6.21
N VAL A 39 13.90 -1.45 5.14
CA VAL A 39 15.33 -1.12 5.18
C VAL A 39 15.53 0.33 5.58
N SER A 40 14.78 1.27 4.97
CA SER A 40 14.91 2.70 5.27
C SER A 40 14.58 3.02 6.73
N TRP A 41 13.51 2.45 7.26
CA TRP A 41 13.12 2.69 8.65
C TRP A 41 14.12 2.10 9.64
N ARG A 42 14.65 0.90 9.38
CA ARG A 42 15.68 0.28 10.23
C ARG A 42 16.98 1.06 10.21
N LEU A 43 17.45 1.48 9.04
CA LEU A 43 18.66 2.30 8.90
C LEU A 43 18.49 3.67 9.58
N GLN A 44 17.30 4.26 9.48
CA GLN A 44 17.00 5.52 10.15
C GLN A 44 16.99 5.36 11.68
N LEU A 45 16.31 4.35 12.22
CA LEU A 45 16.22 4.14 13.67
C LEU A 45 17.56 3.75 14.31
N GLN A 46 18.40 3.00 13.58
CA GLN A 46 19.67 2.51 14.10
C GLN A 46 20.85 3.47 13.86
N HIS A 47 20.87 4.11 12.69
CA HIS A 47 22.03 4.88 12.22
C HIS A 47 21.68 6.33 11.87
N GLN A 48 20.41 6.76 11.98
CA GLN A 48 19.95 8.10 11.58
C GLN A 48 20.39 8.49 10.16
N LEU A 49 20.37 7.52 9.22
CA LEU A 49 20.94 7.65 7.87
C LEU A 49 20.40 8.85 7.09
N PHE A 50 19.13 9.18 7.27
CA PHE A 50 18.44 10.25 6.52
C PHE A 50 18.35 11.57 7.30
N THR A 51 18.67 11.61 8.60
CA THR A 51 18.48 12.79 9.45
C THR A 51 19.59 12.91 10.48
N HIS A 52 20.86 13.08 10.04
CA HIS A 52 22.00 13.18 10.95
C HIS A 52 21.99 14.42 11.85
N HIS A 53 21.39 15.53 11.39
CA HIS A 53 21.44 16.82 12.07
C HIS A 53 20.08 17.49 12.26
N GLY A 54 18.99 16.72 12.21
CA GLY A 54 17.62 17.26 12.29
C GLY A 54 16.79 16.91 11.05
N THR A 55 15.60 17.47 10.97
CA THR A 55 14.59 17.08 9.97
C THR A 55 14.68 17.86 8.67
N SER A 56 15.67 18.68 8.51
CA SER A 56 15.76 19.55 7.36
C SER A 56 16.42 18.90 6.18
N GLU A 57 15.78 17.83 5.46
CA GLU A 57 16.65 17.59 4.65
C GLU A 57 16.49 16.98 3.32
N PRO A 58 17.41 17.14 2.36
CA PRO A 58 17.41 16.53 1.04
C PRO A 58 17.14 15.02 1.11
N ASP A 59 17.75 14.35 2.10
CA ASP A 59 17.68 12.91 2.24
C ASP A 59 16.27 12.42 2.61
N LEU A 60 15.56 13.14 3.50
CA LEU A 60 14.16 12.86 3.78
C LEU A 60 13.28 13.06 2.54
N ARG A 61 13.57 14.07 1.71
CA ARG A 61 12.85 14.26 0.45
C ARG A 61 13.09 13.11 -0.52
N ILE A 62 14.33 12.63 -0.62
CA ILE A 62 14.66 11.45 -1.45
C ILE A 62 13.87 10.23 -0.97
N TYR A 63 13.85 9.97 0.35
CA TYR A 63 13.04 8.90 0.91
C TYR A 63 11.57 9.04 0.51
N LEU A 64 10.95 10.21 0.72
CA LEU A 64 9.54 10.45 0.40
C LEU A 64 9.25 10.29 -1.10
N VAL A 65 10.13 10.79 -1.98
CA VAL A 65 9.98 10.61 -3.43
C VAL A 65 10.01 9.14 -3.79
N LEU A 66 10.98 8.37 -3.29
CA LEU A 66 11.08 6.94 -3.56
C LEU A 66 9.89 6.17 -2.96
N PHE A 67 9.48 6.50 -1.73
CA PHE A 67 8.30 5.93 -1.09
C PHE A 67 7.06 6.11 -1.94
N PHE A 68 6.74 7.35 -2.34
CA PHE A 68 5.54 7.63 -3.12
C PHE A 68 5.63 7.11 -4.56
N THR A 69 6.81 7.07 -5.16
CA THR A 69 7.02 6.46 -6.48
C THR A 69 6.68 4.98 -6.44
N LEU A 70 7.20 4.23 -5.46
CA LEU A 70 6.90 2.81 -5.29
C LEU A 70 5.44 2.58 -4.86
N PHE A 71 4.91 3.43 -3.98
CA PHE A 71 3.52 3.37 -3.55
C PHE A 71 2.55 3.57 -4.73
N VAL A 72 2.74 4.60 -5.53
CA VAL A 72 1.94 4.85 -6.75
C VAL A 72 2.19 3.75 -7.78
N GLY A 73 3.42 3.28 -7.90
CA GLY A 73 3.79 2.15 -8.76
C GLY A 73 2.94 0.90 -8.53
N ARG A 74 2.51 0.63 -7.29
CA ARG A 74 1.59 -0.49 -6.98
C ARG A 74 0.24 -0.36 -7.70
N PHE A 75 -0.32 0.85 -7.74
CA PHE A 75 -1.58 1.11 -8.43
C PHE A 75 -1.41 1.09 -9.95
N VAL A 76 -0.33 1.69 -10.44
CA VAL A 76 -0.02 1.71 -11.89
C VAL A 76 0.19 0.30 -12.44
N THR A 77 0.98 -0.52 -11.78
CA THR A 77 1.24 -1.89 -12.23
C THR A 77 0.01 -2.78 -12.14
N LEU A 78 -0.83 -2.59 -11.10
CA LEU A 78 -2.08 -3.30 -10.97
C LEU A 78 -3.09 -2.85 -12.06
N CYS A 79 -3.14 -1.55 -12.36
CA CYS A 79 -3.96 -1.03 -13.46
C CYS A 79 -3.51 -1.60 -14.82
N ALA A 80 -2.21 -1.61 -15.08
CA ALA A 80 -1.65 -2.21 -16.29
C ALA A 80 -2.02 -3.70 -16.43
N LEU A 81 -1.92 -4.46 -15.33
CA LEU A 81 -2.36 -5.85 -15.29
C LEU A 81 -3.87 -5.97 -15.59
N CYS A 82 -4.70 -5.10 -15.02
CA CYS A 82 -6.14 -5.08 -15.29
C CYS A 82 -6.46 -4.89 -16.77
N LEU A 83 -5.73 -3.98 -17.43
CA LEU A 83 -5.91 -3.73 -18.86
C LEU A 83 -5.42 -4.90 -19.71
N ALA A 84 -4.36 -5.58 -19.28
CA ALA A 84 -3.81 -6.75 -19.96
C ALA A 84 -4.71 -8.00 -19.81
N ASP A 85 -5.38 -8.18 -18.68
CA ASP A 85 -6.13 -9.38 -18.27
C ASP A 85 -7.65 -9.11 -18.13
N GLN A 86 -8.18 -8.10 -18.80
CA GLN A 86 -9.59 -7.71 -18.65
C GLN A 86 -10.57 -8.76 -19.14
N ASN A 87 -11.75 -8.84 -18.49
CA ASN A 87 -12.86 -9.74 -18.84
C ASN A 87 -12.51 -11.24 -18.82
N THR A 88 -11.50 -11.64 -18.03
CA THR A 88 -11.16 -13.04 -17.78
C THR A 88 -12.12 -13.71 -16.79
N LEU A 89 -12.97 -12.93 -16.12
CA LEU A 89 -14.06 -13.40 -15.27
C LEU A 89 -15.42 -13.04 -15.87
N SER A 90 -16.36 -13.99 -15.81
CA SER A 90 -17.74 -13.78 -16.25
C SER A 90 -18.54 -13.00 -15.19
N LEU A 91 -18.18 -11.73 -14.97
CA LEU A 91 -18.87 -10.84 -14.05
C LEU A 91 -19.74 -9.83 -14.84
N PRO A 92 -21.09 -9.86 -14.70
CA PRO A 92 -21.95 -8.86 -15.31
C PRO A 92 -21.62 -7.45 -14.83
N VAL A 93 -21.74 -6.45 -15.70
CA VAL A 93 -21.40 -5.06 -15.37
C VAL A 93 -22.17 -4.55 -14.14
N GLY A 94 -23.47 -4.87 -14.04
CA GLY A 94 -24.26 -4.50 -12.86
C GLY A 94 -23.68 -5.03 -11.55
N LEU A 95 -23.22 -6.29 -11.54
CA LEU A 95 -22.60 -6.90 -10.36
C LEU A 95 -21.25 -6.22 -10.04
N ARG A 96 -20.44 -5.88 -11.07
CA ARG A 96 -19.17 -5.15 -10.85
C ARG A 96 -19.42 -3.83 -10.13
N LEU A 97 -20.44 -3.08 -10.56
CA LEU A 97 -20.81 -1.79 -9.96
C LEU A 97 -21.34 -1.95 -8.53
N VAL A 98 -22.19 -2.93 -8.28
CA VAL A 98 -22.71 -3.22 -6.93
C VAL A 98 -21.58 -3.58 -5.97
N LEU A 99 -20.59 -4.37 -6.40
CA LEU A 99 -19.43 -4.73 -5.58
C LEU A 99 -18.43 -3.56 -5.41
N ALA A 100 -18.22 -2.78 -6.46
CA ALA A 100 -17.24 -1.68 -6.44
C ALA A 100 -17.71 -0.47 -5.62
N LEU A 101 -19.00 -0.14 -5.63
CA LEU A 101 -19.52 1.07 -5.00
C LEU A 101 -19.22 1.16 -3.49
N PRO A 102 -19.51 0.14 -2.65
CA PRO A 102 -19.18 0.20 -1.22
C PRO A 102 -17.68 0.31 -0.97
N ILE A 103 -16.85 -0.37 -1.77
CA ILE A 103 -15.40 -0.28 -1.66
C ILE A 103 -14.92 1.14 -2.01
N LEU A 104 -15.45 1.72 -3.08
CA LEU A 104 -15.13 3.08 -3.50
C LEU A 104 -15.51 4.12 -2.43
N CYS A 105 -16.71 4.00 -1.84
CA CYS A 105 -17.16 4.87 -0.76
C CYS A 105 -16.24 4.76 0.47
N LEU A 106 -15.89 3.54 0.86
CA LEU A 106 -15.01 3.29 2.00
C LEU A 106 -13.59 3.81 1.74
N ALA A 107 -13.03 3.54 0.56
CA ALA A 107 -11.72 4.03 0.15
C ALA A 107 -11.69 5.57 0.09
N GLY A 108 -12.74 6.19 -0.48
CA GLY A 108 -12.87 7.64 -0.53
C GLY A 108 -12.94 8.28 0.86
N TYR A 109 -13.75 7.71 1.77
CA TYR A 109 -13.83 8.19 3.15
C TYR A 109 -12.50 7.97 3.91
N THR A 110 -11.82 6.86 3.65
CA THR A 110 -10.49 6.61 4.23
C THR A 110 -9.48 7.63 3.73
N MET A 111 -9.44 7.91 2.43
CA MET A 111 -8.54 8.90 1.83
C MET A 111 -8.81 10.32 2.37
N TYR A 112 -10.09 10.70 2.49
CA TYR A 112 -10.49 11.95 3.14
C TYR A 112 -9.96 12.01 4.59
N SER A 113 -10.12 10.94 5.36
CA SER A 113 -9.68 10.87 6.75
C SER A 113 -8.16 10.96 6.89
N ILE A 114 -7.40 10.30 6.00
CA ILE A 114 -5.95 10.40 5.94
C ILE A 114 -5.54 11.85 5.65
N LYS A 115 -6.12 12.45 4.60
CA LYS A 115 -5.79 13.82 4.21
C LYS A 115 -6.10 14.84 5.31
N LYS A 116 -7.25 14.71 5.97
CA LYS A 116 -7.74 15.72 6.92
C LYS A 116 -7.14 15.58 8.31
N PHE A 117 -6.97 14.37 8.82
CA PHE A 117 -6.66 14.13 10.22
C PHE A 117 -5.26 13.53 10.45
N PHE A 118 -4.77 12.69 9.52
CA PHE A 118 -3.54 11.93 9.71
C PHE A 118 -2.33 12.59 9.01
N GLY A 119 -2.51 12.96 7.77
CA GLY A 119 -1.47 13.50 6.89
C GLY A 119 -0.71 12.42 6.11
N PHE A 120 -0.42 12.72 4.83
CA PHE A 120 0.28 11.79 3.96
C PHE A 120 1.73 11.53 4.39
N THR A 121 2.40 12.53 4.95
CA THR A 121 3.76 12.40 5.45
C THR A 121 3.83 11.42 6.62
N ARG A 122 2.84 11.49 7.53
CA ARG A 122 2.72 10.53 8.63
C ARG A 122 2.38 9.13 8.12
N ALA A 123 1.52 9.03 7.10
CA ALA A 123 1.24 7.75 6.42
C ALA A 123 2.48 7.14 5.75
N ALA A 124 3.47 7.96 5.38
CA ALA A 124 4.77 7.51 4.89
C ALA A 124 5.80 7.21 6.01
N GLY A 125 5.40 7.28 7.29
CA GLY A 125 6.23 6.89 8.41
C GLY A 125 7.19 7.97 8.93
N ILE A 126 6.83 9.26 8.81
CA ILE A 126 7.67 10.37 9.30
C ILE A 126 8.05 10.22 10.78
N ASP A 127 7.26 9.50 11.56
CA ASP A 127 7.52 9.23 12.98
C ASP A 127 8.88 8.53 13.20
N HIS A 128 9.43 7.84 12.18
CA HIS A 128 10.77 7.24 12.22
C HIS A 128 11.88 8.29 12.08
N PHE A 129 11.60 9.38 11.40
CA PHE A 129 12.59 10.39 10.99
C PHE A 129 12.56 11.62 11.89
N ASP A 130 11.38 12.09 12.29
CA ASP A 130 11.18 13.34 13.01
C ASP A 130 10.71 13.12 14.45
N PRO A 131 11.56 13.47 15.46
CA PRO A 131 11.19 13.36 16.86
C PRO A 131 9.95 14.20 17.25
N GLU A 132 9.66 15.31 16.55
CA GLU A 132 8.49 16.12 16.82
C GLU A 132 7.19 15.33 16.59
N TYR A 133 7.16 14.52 15.50
CA TYR A 133 6.00 13.68 15.21
C TYR A 133 5.78 12.58 16.27
N ARG A 134 6.83 12.15 16.94
CA ARG A 134 6.75 11.15 18.02
C ARG A 134 6.01 11.70 19.24
N SER A 135 6.04 13.01 19.47
CA SER A 135 5.33 13.68 20.58
C SER A 135 3.84 13.93 20.29
N ARG A 136 3.40 13.80 19.03
CA ARG A 136 2.02 14.06 18.63
C ARG A 136 1.08 12.93 19.07
N PRO A 137 -0.13 13.26 19.52
CA PRO A 137 -1.10 12.24 19.92
C PRO A 137 -1.49 11.34 18.72
N LEU A 138 -1.92 10.12 19.04
CA LEU A 138 -2.49 9.23 18.06
C LEU A 138 -3.82 9.79 17.55
N VAL A 139 -3.99 9.75 16.22
CA VAL A 139 -5.22 10.22 15.56
C VAL A 139 -6.37 9.26 15.87
N ARG A 140 -7.51 9.84 16.30
CA ARG A 140 -8.74 9.09 16.64
C ARG A 140 -9.97 9.64 15.91
N GLU A 141 -9.78 10.42 14.85
CA GLU A 141 -10.84 11.04 14.05
C GLU A 141 -11.02 10.28 12.72
N GLY A 142 -12.17 10.50 12.08
CA GLY A 142 -12.50 9.85 10.82
C GLY A 142 -12.52 8.33 10.93
N VAL A 143 -11.91 7.62 10.01
CA VAL A 143 -11.80 6.15 10.03
C VAL A 143 -10.94 5.62 11.19
N PHE A 144 -10.03 6.44 11.73
CA PHE A 144 -9.13 6.07 12.83
C PHE A 144 -9.86 5.90 14.17
N ARG A 145 -11.11 6.37 14.29
CA ARG A 145 -11.96 6.09 15.47
C ARG A 145 -12.43 4.62 15.51
N TRP A 146 -12.45 3.94 14.37
CA TRP A 146 -12.88 2.55 14.29
C TRP A 146 -11.72 1.57 14.53
N THR A 147 -10.52 1.94 14.08
CA THR A 147 -9.31 1.15 14.28
C THR A 147 -8.06 2.01 14.08
N SER A 148 -7.03 1.78 14.87
CA SER A 148 -5.72 2.40 14.69
C SER A 148 -5.05 1.98 13.37
N ASN A 149 -5.42 0.81 12.83
CA ASN A 149 -4.88 0.24 11.61
C ASN A 149 -5.75 0.54 10.37
N ALA A 150 -6.42 1.70 10.35
CA ALA A 150 -7.39 2.03 9.31
C ALA A 150 -6.85 1.94 7.87
N MET A 151 -5.58 2.27 7.65
CA MET A 151 -4.95 2.15 6.34
C MET A 151 -4.81 0.69 5.90
N TYR A 152 -4.46 -0.20 6.82
CA TYR A 152 -4.33 -1.65 6.57
C TYR A 152 -5.68 -2.34 6.41
N VAL A 153 -6.71 -1.85 7.08
CA VAL A 153 -8.05 -2.45 7.06
C VAL A 153 -8.88 -1.90 5.90
N PHE A 154 -8.86 -0.59 5.68
CA PHE A 154 -9.80 0.07 4.77
C PHE A 154 -9.15 0.58 3.48
N ALA A 155 -7.98 1.28 3.56
CA ALA A 155 -7.38 1.84 2.36
C ALA A 155 -6.92 0.75 1.38
N ILE A 156 -6.38 -0.36 1.88
CA ILE A 156 -5.91 -1.49 1.06
C ILE A 156 -7.03 -2.12 0.22
N GLN A 157 -8.30 -2.01 0.68
CA GLN A 157 -9.44 -2.56 -0.07
C GLN A 157 -9.65 -1.87 -1.41
N SER A 158 -9.13 -0.64 -1.59
CA SER A 158 -9.18 0.05 -2.89
C SER A 158 -8.52 -0.74 -4.03
N LEU A 159 -7.59 -1.63 -3.73
CA LEU A 159 -6.93 -2.47 -4.73
C LEU A 159 -7.89 -3.45 -5.42
N TRP A 160 -8.95 -3.88 -4.73
CA TRP A 160 -9.96 -4.78 -5.31
C TRP A 160 -10.76 -4.12 -6.42
N LEU A 161 -10.90 -2.78 -6.39
CA LEU A 161 -11.63 -2.04 -7.43
C LEU A 161 -11.09 -2.32 -8.83
N PHE A 162 -9.77 -2.41 -8.97
CA PHE A 162 -9.13 -2.67 -10.27
C PHE A 162 -9.59 -4.01 -10.85
N GLY A 163 -9.46 -5.10 -10.11
CA GLY A 163 -9.83 -6.43 -10.56
C GLY A 163 -11.35 -6.60 -10.75
N ILE A 164 -12.18 -6.01 -9.86
CA ILE A 164 -13.64 -6.09 -9.94
C ILE A 164 -14.13 -5.35 -11.20
N LEU A 165 -13.73 -4.10 -11.40
CA LEU A 165 -14.19 -3.27 -12.52
C LEU A 165 -13.73 -3.83 -13.88
N ALA A 166 -12.48 -4.29 -13.96
CA ALA A 166 -11.97 -4.92 -15.16
C ALA A 166 -12.43 -6.37 -15.35
N ALA A 167 -13.08 -6.99 -14.35
CA ALA A 167 -13.34 -8.43 -14.29
C ALA A 167 -12.08 -9.26 -14.58
N SER A 168 -10.95 -8.86 -14.01
CA SER A 168 -9.65 -9.49 -14.19
C SER A 168 -9.36 -10.46 -13.05
N LYS A 169 -9.19 -11.75 -13.40
CA LYS A 169 -8.82 -12.81 -12.46
C LYS A 169 -7.45 -12.53 -11.84
N LEU A 170 -6.46 -12.20 -12.65
CA LEU A 170 -5.08 -11.99 -12.19
C LEU A 170 -4.95 -10.76 -11.29
N ALA A 171 -5.68 -9.68 -11.61
CA ALA A 171 -5.68 -8.49 -10.77
C ALA A 171 -6.34 -8.73 -9.42
N LEU A 172 -7.41 -9.54 -9.34
CA LEU A 172 -7.99 -9.94 -8.05
C LEU A 172 -7.02 -10.79 -7.22
N ILE A 173 -6.28 -11.68 -7.84
CA ILE A 173 -5.25 -12.48 -7.16
C ILE A 173 -4.12 -11.56 -6.67
N ALA A 174 -3.67 -10.62 -7.48
CA ALA A 174 -2.65 -9.65 -7.09
C ALA A 174 -3.14 -8.72 -5.95
N ALA A 175 -4.41 -8.29 -5.97
CA ALA A 175 -5.02 -7.52 -4.89
C ALA A 175 -5.09 -8.35 -3.59
N ALA A 176 -5.51 -9.63 -3.68
CA ALA A 176 -5.51 -10.54 -2.54
C ALA A 176 -4.11 -10.73 -1.95
N PHE A 177 -3.10 -10.94 -2.80
CA PHE A 177 -1.71 -11.01 -2.36
C PHE A 177 -1.30 -9.74 -1.61
N GLN A 178 -1.57 -8.55 -2.16
CA GLN A 178 -1.22 -7.28 -1.53
C GLN A 178 -1.95 -7.07 -0.20
N ALA A 179 -3.24 -7.44 -0.13
CA ALA A 179 -4.05 -7.34 1.08
C ALA A 179 -3.54 -8.25 2.22
N VAL A 180 -2.97 -9.40 1.90
CA VAL A 180 -2.33 -10.30 2.88
C VAL A 180 -0.91 -9.81 3.20
N TYR A 181 -0.14 -9.45 2.17
CA TYR A 181 1.27 -9.09 2.32
C TYR A 181 1.48 -7.80 3.11
N ILE A 182 0.51 -6.87 3.11
CA ILE A 182 0.60 -5.65 3.92
C ILE A 182 0.66 -5.97 5.42
N TRP A 183 0.02 -7.04 5.88
CA TRP A 183 0.08 -7.48 7.27
C TRP A 183 1.45 -8.05 7.65
N VAL A 184 2.19 -8.62 6.68
CA VAL A 184 3.59 -9.00 6.91
C VAL A 184 4.41 -7.75 7.25
N HIS A 185 4.23 -6.67 6.50
CA HIS A 185 4.87 -5.38 6.81
C HIS A 185 4.48 -4.86 8.18
N TYR A 186 3.19 -4.85 8.51
CA TYR A 186 2.70 -4.40 9.80
C TYR A 186 3.36 -5.14 10.96
N TYR A 187 3.32 -6.47 10.95
CA TYR A 187 3.83 -7.28 12.05
C TYR A 187 5.37 -7.33 12.10
N ALA A 188 6.03 -7.35 10.95
CA ALA A 188 7.49 -7.45 10.88
C ALA A 188 8.22 -6.11 11.03
N THR A 189 7.55 -4.99 10.72
CA THR A 189 8.18 -3.67 10.66
C THR A 189 7.45 -2.65 11.52
N GLU A 190 6.24 -2.24 11.15
CA GLU A 190 5.59 -1.10 11.78
C GLU A 190 5.27 -1.32 13.26
N LYS A 191 4.65 -2.44 13.60
CA LYS A 191 4.26 -2.73 14.99
C LYS A 191 5.45 -2.73 15.96
N PRO A 192 6.57 -3.41 15.68
CA PRO A 192 7.74 -3.35 16.57
C PRO A 192 8.41 -1.98 16.57
N ASP A 193 8.45 -1.27 15.43
CA ASP A 193 9.04 0.06 15.37
C ASP A 193 8.21 1.08 16.16
N MET A 194 6.88 1.05 16.03
CA MET A 194 5.99 1.91 16.84
C MET A 194 6.13 1.61 18.33
N ALA A 195 6.23 0.36 18.73
CA ALA A 195 6.48 -0.01 20.13
C ALA A 195 7.81 0.54 20.64
N PHE A 196 8.84 0.58 19.80
CA PHE A 196 10.15 1.18 20.14
C PHE A 196 10.08 2.71 20.23
N ILE A 197 9.47 3.37 19.23
CA ILE A 197 9.39 4.83 19.10
C ILE A 197 8.58 5.42 20.26
N TYR A 198 7.45 4.80 20.63
CA TYR A 198 6.51 5.31 21.63
C TYR A 198 6.68 4.70 23.03
N ARG A 199 7.74 3.92 23.27
CA ARG A 199 8.02 3.26 24.55
C ARG A 199 8.06 4.21 25.78
N LYS A 200 8.38 5.49 25.55
CA LYS A 200 8.47 6.50 26.64
C LYS A 200 7.13 7.21 26.93
N GLN A 201 6.06 6.88 26.23
CA GLN A 201 4.73 7.51 26.41
C GLN A 201 3.75 6.57 27.13
N GLN A 202 4.17 5.37 27.47
CA GLN A 202 3.46 4.43 28.33
C GLN A 202 4.08 4.43 29.74
#